data_f11b96ee74365c01c5980b0b0f06d1eb
#
_entry.id   f11b96ee74365c01c5980b0b0f06d1eb
#
_cell.length_a   1.000
_cell.length_b   1.000
_cell.length_c   1.000
_cell.angle_alpha   90.00
_cell.angle_beta   90.00
_cell.angle_gamma   90.00
#
_symmetry.space_group_name_H-M   'P 1'
#
loop_
_entity.id
_entity.type
_entity.pdbx_description
1 polymer ?
#
loop_
_entity_poly.entity_id
_entity_poly.type
_entity_poly.pdbx_seq_one_letter_code
_entity_poly.pdbx_strand_id
1 'polypeptide(L)'
;MDDHTHDPTVAPPLSGEPTGWNPQTRHWNHGTLRLAVLYGVRFYNAGDFHASHDCFEDEWYNYGSGTTESAFLHGMVQVAAGAYKHFDFENDDGMRSLFETALQYLHGVPGDFYGVDVADIRSTLRAALDEPTAIEGWQLQVDGETPVAQESDRQYLDD
;
A
#
# COMPACT_ATOMS: atom_id res chain seq x y z
N MET A 1 4.71 2.08 25.03
CA MET A 1 3.98 2.09 23.76
C MET A 1 4.96 2.21 22.63
N ASP A 2 4.77 1.44 21.59
CA ASP A 2 5.69 1.45 20.46
C ASP A 2 5.56 2.75 19.67
N ASP A 3 6.68 3.31 19.24
CA ASP A 3 6.71 4.60 18.54
C ASP A 3 5.88 4.58 17.25
N HIS A 4 5.72 3.42 16.63
CA HIS A 4 4.96 3.31 15.39
C HIS A 4 3.46 3.57 15.56
N THR A 5 2.93 3.55 16.77
CA THR A 5 1.50 3.79 17.02
C THR A 5 1.14 5.27 17.14
N HIS A 6 2.14 6.14 17.34
CA HIS A 6 1.88 7.56 17.57
C HIS A 6 2.85 8.45 16.80
N ASP A 7 2.31 9.20 15.87
CA ASP A 7 3.05 10.27 15.21
C ASP A 7 2.12 11.48 15.08
N PRO A 8 2.25 12.47 16.00
CA PRO A 8 1.35 13.62 15.99
C PRO A 8 1.54 14.55 14.79
N THR A 9 2.60 14.33 13.99
CA THR A 9 2.84 15.15 12.81
C THR A 9 2.07 14.64 11.59
N VAL A 10 1.49 13.45 11.67
CA VAL A 10 0.77 12.85 10.54
C VAL A 10 -0.60 13.50 10.40
N ALA A 11 -0.86 14.07 9.22
CA ALA A 11 -2.09 14.80 8.95
C ALA A 11 -3.32 13.87 8.96
N PRO A 12 -4.50 14.39 9.31
CA PRO A 12 -5.74 13.62 9.22
C PRO A 12 -6.07 13.29 7.76
N PRO A 13 -7.04 12.38 7.51
CA PRO A 13 -7.44 12.08 6.15
C PRO A 13 -8.00 13.32 5.47
N LEU A 14 -7.79 13.43 4.15
CA LEU A 14 -8.29 14.57 3.38
C LEU A 14 -9.81 14.49 3.18
N SER A 15 -10.36 13.28 3.18
CA SER A 15 -11.81 13.08 3.00
C SER A 15 -12.22 11.76 3.63
N GLY A 16 -13.49 11.67 4.05
CA GLY A 16 -14.08 10.46 4.59
C GLY A 16 -13.54 10.06 5.94
N GLU A 17 -13.91 8.87 6.35
CA GLU A 17 -13.48 8.26 7.61
C GLU A 17 -12.92 6.86 7.30
N PRO A 18 -11.70 6.80 6.78
CA PRO A 18 -11.13 5.50 6.42
C PRO A 18 -10.88 4.64 7.66
N THR A 19 -10.91 3.33 7.48
CA THR A 19 -10.53 2.41 8.54
C THR A 19 -9.09 2.71 8.96
N GLY A 20 -8.88 2.80 10.25
CA GLY A 20 -7.59 3.19 10.83
C GLY A 20 -7.58 4.61 11.38
N TRP A 21 -8.52 5.45 10.96
CA TRP A 21 -8.70 6.79 11.50
C TRP A 21 -9.72 6.77 12.62
N ASN A 22 -9.38 7.37 13.75
CA ASN A 22 -10.32 7.53 14.87
C ASN A 22 -10.78 8.99 14.92
N PRO A 23 -12.03 9.28 14.50
CA PRO A 23 -12.51 10.66 14.43
C PRO A 23 -12.73 11.29 15.81
N GLN A 24 -12.92 10.49 16.85
CA GLN A 24 -13.17 10.99 18.22
C GLN A 24 -11.89 11.50 18.85
N THR A 25 -10.80 10.74 18.73
CA THR A 25 -9.49 11.14 19.27
C THR A 25 -8.69 11.95 18.26
N ARG A 26 -9.10 11.95 16.97
CA ARG A 26 -8.44 12.61 15.86
C ARG A 26 -7.00 12.12 15.67
N HIS A 27 -6.84 10.81 15.73
CA HIS A 27 -5.56 10.13 15.54
C HIS A 27 -5.71 8.96 14.58
N TRP A 28 -4.66 8.69 13.82
CA TRP A 28 -4.52 7.39 13.17
C TRP A 28 -4.16 6.35 14.23
N ASN A 29 -4.75 5.16 14.14
CA ASN A 29 -4.44 4.08 15.09
C ASN A 29 -2.95 3.75 15.07
N HIS A 30 -2.35 3.81 13.89
CA HIS A 30 -0.91 3.63 13.72
C HIS A 30 -0.39 4.71 12.76
N GLY A 31 0.22 5.74 13.31
CA GLY A 31 0.70 6.88 12.53
C GLY A 31 1.76 6.49 11.51
N THR A 32 2.67 5.59 11.88
CA THR A 32 3.72 5.16 10.95
C THR A 32 3.17 4.31 9.81
N LEU A 33 2.06 3.58 10.04
CA LEU A 33 1.39 2.86 8.94
C LEU A 33 0.82 3.85 7.92
N ARG A 34 0.21 4.93 8.41
CA ARG A 34 -0.29 5.99 7.52
C ARG A 34 0.84 6.58 6.67
N LEU A 35 2.02 6.81 7.25
CA LEU A 35 3.19 7.28 6.50
C LEU A 35 3.64 6.26 5.46
N ALA A 36 3.72 4.99 5.84
CA ALA A 36 4.10 3.92 4.91
C ALA A 36 3.16 3.86 3.72
N VAL A 37 1.86 4.05 3.95
CA VAL A 37 0.84 4.11 2.89
C VAL A 37 1.11 5.28 1.95
N LEU A 38 1.30 6.48 2.49
CA LEU A 38 1.49 7.67 1.66
C LEU A 38 2.72 7.54 0.78
N TYR A 39 3.86 7.14 1.36
CA TYR A 39 5.10 6.99 0.62
C TYR A 39 5.07 5.78 -0.31
N GLY A 40 4.54 4.66 0.16
CA GLY A 40 4.43 3.45 -0.67
C GLY A 40 3.60 3.67 -1.92
N VAL A 41 2.48 4.37 -1.80
CA VAL A 41 1.62 4.73 -2.95
C VAL A 41 2.35 5.68 -3.89
N ARG A 42 3.02 6.69 -3.36
CA ARG A 42 3.77 7.65 -4.18
C ARG A 42 4.86 6.97 -5.01
N PHE A 43 5.64 6.08 -4.39
CA PHE A 43 6.69 5.36 -5.10
C PHE A 43 6.11 4.41 -6.14
N TYR A 44 5.04 3.69 -5.81
CA TYR A 44 4.38 2.83 -6.79
C TYR A 44 3.97 3.63 -8.03
N ASN A 45 3.30 4.76 -7.82
CA ASN A 45 2.80 5.59 -8.91
C ASN A 45 3.91 6.26 -9.72
N ALA A 46 5.10 6.40 -9.14
CA ALA A 46 6.28 6.88 -9.85
C ALA A 46 6.99 5.80 -10.65
N GLY A 47 6.52 4.55 -10.55
CA GLY A 47 7.17 3.40 -11.21
C GLY A 47 8.36 2.86 -10.43
N ASP A 48 8.59 3.33 -9.21
CA ASP A 48 9.66 2.82 -8.35
C ASP A 48 9.10 1.74 -7.44
N PHE A 49 8.91 0.56 -8.01
CA PHE A 49 8.22 -0.54 -7.33
C PHE A 49 9.06 -1.12 -6.18
N HIS A 50 10.38 -1.10 -6.32
CA HIS A 50 11.27 -1.57 -5.26
C HIS A 50 11.15 -0.68 -4.01
N ALA A 51 11.17 0.63 -4.20
CA ALA A 51 11.02 1.58 -3.09
C ALA A 51 9.64 1.43 -2.44
N SER A 52 8.59 1.26 -3.26
CA SER A 52 7.23 1.01 -2.76
C SER A 52 7.19 -0.25 -1.89
N HIS A 53 7.76 -1.34 -2.38
CA HIS A 53 7.88 -2.60 -1.64
C HIS A 53 8.52 -2.37 -0.27
N ASP A 54 9.63 -1.64 -0.24
CA ASP A 54 10.37 -1.40 1.00
C ASP A 54 9.57 -0.60 2.02
N CYS A 55 8.79 0.39 1.58
CA CYS A 55 7.93 1.17 2.47
C CYS A 55 6.94 0.28 3.22
N PHE A 56 6.30 -0.62 2.50
CA PHE A 56 5.30 -1.52 3.09
C PHE A 56 5.96 -2.62 3.93
N GLU A 57 7.08 -3.16 3.48
CA GLU A 57 7.78 -4.23 4.19
C GLU A 57 8.34 -3.75 5.52
N ASP A 58 8.97 -2.58 5.56
CA ASP A 58 9.54 -2.04 6.79
C ASP A 58 8.46 -1.85 7.86
N GLU A 59 7.31 -1.37 7.48
CA GLU A 59 6.19 -1.18 8.41
C GLU A 59 5.60 -2.52 8.87
N TRP A 60 5.57 -3.51 7.98
CA TRP A 60 4.96 -4.81 8.25
C TRP A 60 5.55 -5.50 9.48
N TYR A 61 6.83 -5.32 9.74
CA TYR A 61 7.50 -5.93 10.90
C TYR A 61 6.94 -5.47 12.24
N ASN A 62 6.16 -4.40 12.26
CA ASN A 62 5.57 -3.86 13.49
C ASN A 62 4.31 -4.62 13.95
N TYR A 63 3.77 -5.52 13.15
CA TYR A 63 2.46 -6.12 13.42
C TYR A 63 2.54 -7.64 13.52
N GLY A 64 1.73 -8.16 14.44
CA GLY A 64 1.62 -9.61 14.62
C GLY A 64 0.83 -10.28 13.52
N SER A 65 1.16 -11.55 13.28
CA SER A 65 0.43 -12.42 12.37
C SER A 65 -1.05 -12.48 12.76
N GLY A 66 -1.93 -12.42 11.76
CA GLY A 66 -3.38 -12.48 11.98
C GLY A 66 -4.05 -11.12 12.19
N THR A 67 -3.29 -10.03 12.23
CA THR A 67 -3.89 -8.70 12.30
C THR A 67 -4.25 -8.19 10.90
N THR A 68 -5.23 -7.27 10.83
CA THR A 68 -5.60 -6.62 9.57
C THR A 68 -4.45 -5.82 9.01
N GLU A 69 -3.71 -5.14 9.88
CA GLU A 69 -2.53 -4.36 9.50
C GLU A 69 -1.48 -5.22 8.82
N SER A 70 -1.17 -6.38 9.41
CA SER A 70 -0.21 -7.32 8.83
C SER A 70 -0.68 -7.83 7.47
N ALA A 71 -1.96 -8.20 7.37
CA ALA A 71 -2.53 -8.70 6.11
C ALA A 71 -2.47 -7.64 5.01
N PHE A 72 -2.86 -6.41 5.34
CA PHE A 72 -2.82 -5.30 4.40
C PHE A 72 -1.40 -5.05 3.89
N LEU A 73 -0.44 -4.92 4.81
CA LEU A 73 0.95 -4.60 4.45
C LEU A 73 1.58 -5.73 3.64
N HIS A 74 1.34 -6.97 4.03
CA HIS A 74 1.85 -8.12 3.27
C HIS A 74 1.25 -8.13 1.86
N GLY A 75 -0.06 -7.85 1.74
CA GLY A 75 -0.71 -7.72 0.44
C GLY A 75 -0.07 -6.63 -0.41
N MET A 76 0.19 -5.46 0.16
CA MET A 76 0.79 -4.34 -0.58
C MET A 76 2.24 -4.63 -0.99
N VAL A 77 3.00 -5.35 -0.18
CA VAL A 77 4.33 -5.84 -0.55
C VAL A 77 4.24 -6.67 -1.83
N GLN A 78 3.25 -7.57 -1.91
CA GLN A 78 3.08 -8.43 -3.07
C GLN A 78 2.58 -7.66 -4.29
N VAL A 79 1.75 -6.63 -4.09
CA VAL A 79 1.32 -5.75 -5.20
C VAL A 79 2.53 -5.07 -5.85
N ALA A 80 3.40 -4.47 -5.03
CA ALA A 80 4.60 -3.79 -5.54
C ALA A 80 5.55 -4.78 -6.20
N ALA A 81 5.76 -5.96 -5.59
CA ALA A 81 6.63 -6.99 -6.15
C ALA A 81 6.09 -7.54 -7.48
N GLY A 82 4.76 -7.72 -7.59
CA GLY A 82 4.15 -8.18 -8.83
C GLY A 82 4.29 -7.19 -9.96
N ALA A 83 4.06 -5.89 -9.67
CA ALA A 83 4.27 -4.84 -10.66
C ALA A 83 5.73 -4.79 -11.12
N TYR A 84 6.66 -4.97 -10.19
CA TYR A 84 8.08 -5.03 -10.51
C TYR A 84 8.40 -6.15 -11.49
N LYS A 85 7.80 -7.34 -11.27
CA LYS A 85 7.98 -8.48 -12.19
C LYS A 85 7.47 -8.17 -13.58
N HIS A 86 6.31 -7.53 -13.70
CA HIS A 86 5.72 -7.19 -15.00
C HIS A 86 6.52 -6.12 -15.73
N PHE A 87 6.78 -4.99 -15.07
CA PHE A 87 7.36 -3.82 -15.74
C PHE A 87 8.87 -3.93 -15.93
N ASP A 88 9.59 -4.46 -14.95
CA ASP A 88 11.05 -4.44 -14.97
C ASP A 88 11.65 -5.75 -15.49
N PHE A 89 10.95 -6.88 -15.34
CA PHE A 89 11.46 -8.19 -15.72
C PHE A 89 10.66 -8.89 -16.82
N GLU A 90 9.55 -8.28 -17.26
CA GLU A 90 8.64 -8.90 -18.26
C GLU A 90 8.26 -10.33 -17.86
N ASN A 91 8.07 -10.56 -16.56
CA ASN A 91 7.78 -11.87 -16.00
C ASN A 91 6.34 -11.91 -15.48
N ASP A 92 5.39 -12.20 -16.37
CA ASP A 92 3.97 -12.21 -16.02
C ASP A 92 3.57 -13.43 -15.19
N ASP A 93 4.29 -14.54 -15.32
CA ASP A 93 4.03 -15.70 -14.45
C ASP A 93 4.38 -15.37 -13.00
N GLY A 94 5.51 -14.70 -12.78
CA GLY A 94 5.88 -14.20 -11.47
C GLY A 94 4.89 -13.17 -10.95
N MET A 95 4.44 -12.25 -11.82
CA MET A 95 3.42 -11.27 -11.47
C MET A 95 2.13 -11.94 -11.01
N ARG A 96 1.63 -12.91 -11.77
CA ARG A 96 0.39 -13.62 -11.44
C ARG A 96 0.50 -14.32 -10.09
N SER A 97 1.60 -15.00 -9.83
CA SER A 97 1.82 -15.68 -8.56
C SER A 97 1.78 -14.69 -7.37
N LEU A 98 2.45 -13.55 -7.52
CA LEU A 98 2.48 -12.53 -6.47
C LEU A 98 1.11 -11.87 -6.28
N PHE A 99 0.38 -11.61 -7.37
CA PHE A 99 -0.96 -11.02 -7.29
C PHE A 99 -1.98 -11.98 -6.68
N GLU A 100 -1.87 -13.27 -6.95
CA GLU A 100 -2.72 -14.28 -6.30
C GLU A 100 -2.50 -14.26 -4.79
N THR A 101 -1.25 -14.18 -4.35
CA THR A 101 -0.91 -14.07 -2.94
C THR A 101 -1.43 -12.77 -2.34
N ALA A 102 -1.26 -11.66 -3.06
CA ALA A 102 -1.79 -10.35 -2.61
C ALA A 102 -3.30 -10.42 -2.40
N LEU A 103 -4.04 -11.03 -3.33
CA LEU A 103 -5.49 -11.16 -3.22
C LEU A 103 -5.90 -11.98 -1.99
N GLN A 104 -5.13 -13.02 -1.63
CA GLN A 104 -5.39 -13.79 -0.43
C GLN A 104 -5.27 -12.93 0.83
N TYR A 105 -4.21 -12.14 0.93
CA TYR A 105 -3.99 -11.27 2.09
C TYR A 105 -4.99 -10.12 2.14
N LEU A 106 -5.33 -9.53 1.00
CA LEU A 106 -6.24 -8.38 0.93
C LEU A 106 -7.72 -8.76 1.07
N HIS A 107 -8.05 -10.03 1.00
CA HIS A 107 -9.44 -10.51 0.98
C HIS A 107 -10.27 -9.98 2.16
N GLY A 108 -9.73 -10.01 3.35
CA GLY A 108 -10.43 -9.57 4.58
C GLY A 108 -10.14 -8.11 4.97
N VAL A 109 -9.39 -7.38 4.16
CA VAL A 109 -9.05 -5.99 4.46
C VAL A 109 -10.19 -5.07 4.02
N PRO A 110 -10.61 -4.09 4.84
CA PRO A 110 -11.64 -3.14 4.43
C PRO A 110 -11.32 -2.43 3.12
N GLY A 111 -12.37 -2.06 2.37
CA GLY A 111 -12.21 -1.42 1.05
C GLY A 111 -11.52 -0.07 1.08
N ASP A 112 -11.61 0.63 2.23
CA ASP A 112 -10.86 1.88 2.47
C ASP A 112 -10.06 1.67 3.76
N PHE A 113 -8.79 1.35 3.60
CA PHE A 113 -7.91 1.09 4.73
C PHE A 113 -6.79 2.12 4.72
N TYR A 114 -6.72 2.93 5.76
CA TYR A 114 -5.74 4.02 5.89
C TYR A 114 -5.75 4.98 4.69
N GLY A 115 -6.92 5.10 4.04
CA GLY A 115 -7.13 5.97 2.90
C GLY A 115 -6.85 5.32 1.55
N VAL A 116 -6.31 4.11 1.53
CA VAL A 116 -6.04 3.37 0.28
C VAL A 116 -7.32 2.74 -0.24
N ASP A 117 -7.58 2.87 -1.53
CA ASP A 117 -8.70 2.21 -2.20
C ASP A 117 -8.35 0.73 -2.45
N VAL A 118 -8.53 -0.08 -1.41
CA VAL A 118 -8.24 -1.52 -1.46
C VAL A 118 -9.21 -2.24 -2.39
N ALA A 119 -10.45 -1.77 -2.46
CA ALA A 119 -11.44 -2.37 -3.36
C ALA A 119 -11.00 -2.25 -4.83
N ASP A 120 -10.48 -1.08 -5.23
CA ASP A 120 -9.93 -0.89 -6.56
C ASP A 120 -8.72 -1.78 -6.82
N ILE A 121 -7.84 -1.90 -5.83
CA ILE A 121 -6.67 -2.79 -5.94
C ILE A 121 -7.13 -4.22 -6.20
N ARG A 122 -8.05 -4.75 -5.40
CA ARG A 122 -8.55 -6.12 -5.59
C ARG A 122 -9.12 -6.33 -6.99
N SER A 123 -9.91 -5.37 -7.46
CA SER A 123 -10.53 -5.43 -8.79
C SER A 123 -9.47 -5.46 -9.90
N THR A 124 -8.48 -4.59 -9.81
CA THR A 124 -7.41 -4.48 -10.81
C THR A 124 -6.53 -5.72 -10.81
N LEU A 125 -6.17 -6.25 -9.64
CA LEU A 125 -5.36 -7.47 -9.57
C LEU A 125 -6.07 -8.66 -10.19
N ARG A 126 -7.38 -8.80 -9.96
CA ARG A 126 -8.17 -9.86 -10.59
C ARG A 126 -8.15 -9.76 -12.11
N ALA A 127 -8.32 -8.54 -12.62
CA ALA A 127 -8.24 -8.31 -14.07
C ALA A 127 -6.86 -8.65 -14.61
N ALA A 128 -5.81 -8.32 -13.87
CA ALA A 128 -4.42 -8.57 -14.29
C ALA A 128 -4.07 -10.05 -14.33
N LEU A 129 -4.75 -10.91 -13.59
CA LEU A 129 -4.52 -12.35 -13.66
C LEU A 129 -4.86 -12.89 -15.05
N ASP A 130 -5.88 -12.32 -15.71
CA ASP A 130 -6.27 -12.68 -17.08
C ASP A 130 -5.51 -11.85 -18.11
N GLU A 131 -5.38 -10.55 -17.87
CA GLU A 131 -4.72 -9.61 -18.76
C GLU A 131 -3.68 -8.79 -17.99
N PRO A 132 -2.39 -9.18 -18.03
CA PRO A 132 -1.35 -8.46 -17.30
C PRO A 132 -1.27 -6.97 -17.61
N THR A 133 -1.66 -6.56 -18.82
CA THR A 133 -1.66 -5.15 -19.21
C THR A 133 -2.67 -4.31 -18.44
N ALA A 134 -3.56 -4.94 -17.66
CA ALA A 134 -4.54 -4.21 -16.84
C ALA A 134 -3.86 -3.27 -15.82
N ILE A 135 -2.61 -3.54 -15.43
CA ILE A 135 -1.88 -2.65 -14.51
C ILE A 135 -1.12 -1.53 -15.23
N GLU A 136 -1.05 -1.57 -16.55
CA GLU A 136 -0.37 -0.50 -17.31
C GLU A 136 -1.26 0.75 -17.31
N GLY A 137 -0.69 1.87 -16.88
CA GLY A 137 -1.42 3.12 -16.70
C GLY A 137 -2.26 3.18 -15.41
N TRP A 138 -2.36 2.08 -14.69
CA TRP A 138 -3.08 2.04 -13.41
C TRP A 138 -2.22 2.62 -12.30
N GLN A 139 -2.84 3.41 -11.44
CA GLN A 139 -2.18 4.00 -10.28
C GLN A 139 -2.95 3.68 -9.00
N LEU A 140 -2.23 3.59 -7.89
CA LEU A 140 -2.83 3.39 -6.58
C LEU A 140 -3.47 4.70 -6.11
N GLN A 141 -4.63 4.57 -5.46
CA GLN A 141 -5.35 5.73 -4.92
C GLN A 141 -5.24 5.78 -3.40
N VAL A 142 -4.92 6.94 -2.89
CA VAL A 142 -4.98 7.25 -1.46
C VAL A 142 -5.68 8.58 -1.28
N ASP A 143 -6.67 8.64 -0.39
CA ASP A 143 -7.52 9.81 -0.14
C ASP A 143 -8.22 10.31 -1.41
N GLY A 144 -8.51 9.39 -2.35
CA GLY A 144 -9.15 9.73 -3.63
C GLY A 144 -8.21 10.35 -4.65
N GLU A 145 -6.91 10.36 -4.40
CA GLU A 145 -5.90 10.95 -5.27
C GLU A 145 -4.88 9.90 -5.71
N THR A 146 -4.12 10.21 -6.75
CA THR A 146 -3.05 9.35 -7.28
C THR A 146 -1.70 10.07 -7.19
N PRO A 147 -1.18 10.28 -5.98
CA PRO A 147 0.06 11.05 -5.81
C PRO A 147 1.27 10.28 -6.35
N VAL A 148 2.26 11.04 -6.81
CA VAL A 148 3.49 10.51 -7.39
C VAL A 148 4.68 11.00 -6.56
N ALA A 149 5.64 10.12 -6.30
CA ALA A 149 6.81 10.46 -5.50
C ALA A 149 7.65 11.52 -6.19
N GLN A 150 8.18 12.42 -5.36
CA GLN A 150 9.18 13.42 -5.74
C GLN A 150 10.54 12.97 -5.22
N GLU A 151 11.60 13.59 -5.70
CA GLU A 151 12.95 13.22 -5.28
C GLU A 151 13.13 13.35 -3.76
N SER A 152 12.53 14.37 -3.15
CA SER A 152 12.59 14.58 -1.70
C SER A 152 11.95 13.45 -0.89
N ASP A 153 11.03 12.70 -1.49
CA ASP A 153 10.35 11.58 -0.78
C ASP A 153 11.31 10.44 -0.46
N ARG A 154 12.45 10.35 -1.15
CA ARG A 154 13.44 9.30 -0.89
C ARG A 154 14.06 9.37 0.51
N GLN A 155 13.99 10.53 1.16
CA GLN A 155 14.45 10.66 2.55
C GLN A 155 13.73 9.73 3.50
N TYR A 156 12.47 9.41 3.20
CA TYR A 156 11.70 8.49 4.02
C TYR A 156 12.36 7.10 4.10
N LEU A 157 12.94 6.64 2.98
CA LEU A 157 13.60 5.31 2.94
C LEU A 157 14.96 5.33 3.66
N ASP A 158 15.61 6.48 3.70
CA ASP A 158 16.96 6.63 4.29
C ASP A 158 16.91 6.82 5.81
N ASP A 159 15.76 7.19 6.33
CA ASP A 159 15.56 7.35 7.76
C ASP A 159 15.18 6.01 8.40
#